data_833f6cba07d32f2436b11c36c7d2c2eb
#
_entry.id   833f6cba07d32f2436b11c36c7d2c2eb
#
_cell.length_a   1.000
_cell.length_b   1.000
_cell.length_c   1.000
_cell.angle_alpha   90.00
_cell.angle_beta   90.00
_cell.angle_gamma   90.00
#
_symmetry.space_group_name_H-M   'P 1'
#
loop_
_entity.id
_entity.type
_entity.pdbx_description
1 polymer ?
#
loop_
_entity_poly.entity_id
_entity_poly.type
_entity_poly.pdbx_seq_one_letter_code
_entity_poly.pdbx_strand_id
1 'polypeptide(L)'
;PTKLNESLTEARKYDHPQWVVGLSLSFPLMQYAEQAQYLTAAAQREKTQAIADQNLSLMQSGWQNTCRDLFTAEKNHELLLKSQDKQRQRAELEERRFRNGQILPITVIQAGDDATLAELKVHESEIKRRQISWQIFKMSDKIKSELDRLRGAP
;
A
#
# COMPACT_ATOMS: atom_id res chain seq x y z
N PRO A 1 11.29 55.09 -81.59
CA PRO A 1 10.62 55.53 -80.35
C PRO A 1 9.71 54.45 -79.75
N THR A 2 9.57 53.33 -80.44
CA THR A 2 8.63 52.27 -80.03
C THR A 2 9.13 51.32 -78.98
N LYS A 3 10.45 51.13 -78.85
CA LYS A 3 11.04 50.20 -77.90
C LYS A 3 11.02 50.64 -76.43
N LEU A 4 10.98 51.97 -76.20
CA LEU A 4 10.92 52.48 -74.84
C LEU A 4 9.54 52.31 -74.20
N ASN A 5 8.49 52.37 -75.02
CA ASN A 5 7.13 52.18 -74.54
C ASN A 5 6.82 50.70 -74.26
N GLU A 6 7.41 49.78 -75.04
CA GLU A 6 7.26 48.34 -74.79
C GLU A 6 8.02 47.90 -73.53
N SER A 7 9.22 48.43 -73.34
CA SER A 7 10.00 48.08 -72.11
C SER A 7 9.39 48.71 -70.86
N LEU A 8 8.75 49.86 -70.94
CA LEU A 8 7.99 50.48 -69.87
C LEU A 8 6.65 49.75 -69.59
N THR A 9 6.00 49.19 -70.61
CA THR A 9 4.84 48.36 -70.40
C THR A 9 5.15 46.98 -69.90
N GLU A 10 6.31 46.42 -70.28
CA GLU A 10 6.83 45.17 -69.68
C GLU A 10 7.33 45.38 -68.25
N ALA A 11 8.05 46.45 -67.95
CA ALA A 11 8.45 46.79 -66.57
C ALA A 11 7.26 47.10 -65.66
N ARG A 12 6.13 47.52 -66.23
CA ARG A 12 4.88 47.71 -65.48
C ARG A 12 4.06 46.44 -65.32
N LYS A 13 4.38 45.41 -66.11
CA LYS A 13 3.81 44.06 -66.00
C LYS A 13 4.61 43.16 -65.05
N TYR A 14 5.88 43.53 -64.75
CA TYR A 14 6.68 42.86 -63.80
C TYR A 14 6.21 43.23 -62.40
N ASP A 15 5.35 42.42 -61.92
CA ASP A 15 5.24 41.91 -60.58
C ASP A 15 5.79 42.88 -59.52
N HIS A 16 4.96 43.79 -59.13
CA HIS A 16 5.20 44.45 -57.87
C HIS A 16 5.09 43.37 -56.79
N PRO A 17 6.16 43.14 -56.06
CA PRO A 17 6.07 42.20 -54.97
C PRO A 17 4.97 42.69 -54.03
N GLN A 18 3.82 42.03 -54.09
CA GLN A 18 2.69 42.31 -53.17
C GLN A 18 3.15 41.81 -51.79
N TRP A 19 3.57 42.72 -50.97
CA TRP A 19 3.78 42.45 -49.57
C TRP A 19 2.43 42.48 -48.87
N VAL A 20 1.94 41.27 -48.55
CA VAL A 20 0.74 41.15 -47.72
C VAL A 20 1.23 41.01 -46.28
N VAL A 21 1.16 42.06 -45.52
CA VAL A 21 1.39 42.05 -44.09
C VAL A 21 0.04 41.80 -43.41
N GLY A 22 -0.20 40.56 -42.98
CA GLY A 22 -1.38 40.21 -42.23
C GLY A 22 -1.08 40.25 -40.72
N LEU A 23 -1.77 41.07 -39.97
CA LEU A 23 -1.80 41.04 -38.53
C LEU A 23 -3.07 40.30 -38.11
N SER A 24 -2.90 39.06 -37.61
CA SER A 24 -4.03 38.34 -37.03
C SER A 24 -4.01 38.48 -35.53
N LEU A 25 -4.98 39.13 -34.94
CA LEU A 25 -5.19 39.27 -33.52
C LEU A 25 -6.35 38.34 -33.13
N SER A 26 -6.02 37.22 -32.46
CA SER A 26 -7.04 36.31 -31.96
C SER A 26 -7.26 36.55 -30.46
N PHE A 27 -8.38 37.12 -30.11
CA PHE A 27 -8.81 37.23 -28.72
C PHE A 27 -9.82 36.13 -28.42
N PRO A 28 -9.56 35.24 -27.47
CA PRO A 28 -10.59 34.33 -26.97
C PRO A 28 -11.65 35.16 -26.22
N LEU A 29 -12.75 35.46 -26.88
CA LEU A 29 -13.88 36.22 -26.30
C LEU A 29 -14.58 35.45 -25.16
N MET A 30 -14.37 34.15 -25.07
CA MET A 30 -14.92 33.29 -24.03
C MET A 30 -13.84 32.30 -23.55
N GLN A 31 -13.26 32.55 -22.40
CA GLN A 31 -12.25 31.70 -21.76
C GLN A 31 -12.88 30.50 -21.03
N TYR A 32 -14.05 30.01 -21.46
CA TYR A 32 -14.71 28.88 -20.79
C TYR A 32 -13.88 27.61 -20.80
N ALA A 33 -13.11 27.37 -21.85
CA ALA A 33 -12.25 26.20 -21.93
C ALA A 33 -11.08 26.25 -20.90
N GLU A 34 -10.46 27.40 -20.74
CA GLU A 34 -9.37 27.62 -19.77
C GLU A 34 -9.90 27.61 -18.34
N GLN A 35 -11.05 28.22 -18.08
CA GLN A 35 -11.70 28.13 -16.77
C GLN A 35 -12.13 26.71 -16.43
N ALA A 36 -12.64 25.93 -17.39
CA ALA A 36 -12.99 24.54 -17.20
C ALA A 36 -11.74 23.68 -16.88
N GLN A 37 -10.62 23.93 -17.56
CA GLN A 37 -9.36 23.26 -17.27
C GLN A 37 -8.82 23.60 -15.88
N TYR A 38 -8.89 24.87 -15.48
CA TYR A 38 -8.48 25.29 -14.15
C TYR A 38 -9.34 24.64 -13.06
N LEU A 39 -10.66 24.65 -13.22
CA LEU A 39 -11.59 24.01 -12.29
C LEU A 39 -11.37 22.49 -12.21
N THR A 40 -11.12 21.86 -13.35
CA THR A 40 -10.80 20.42 -13.40
C THR A 40 -9.49 20.12 -12.69
N ALA A 41 -8.45 20.93 -12.91
CA ALA A 41 -7.17 20.77 -12.24
C ALA A 41 -7.28 21.01 -10.72
N ALA A 42 -8.05 22.02 -10.30
CA ALA A 42 -8.32 22.29 -8.88
C ALA A 42 -9.05 21.11 -8.21
N ALA A 43 -10.12 20.61 -8.85
CA ALA A 43 -10.86 19.45 -8.36
C ALA A 43 -10.01 18.17 -8.31
N GLN A 44 -9.14 17.96 -9.29
CA GLN A 44 -8.20 16.83 -9.30
C GLN A 44 -7.18 16.93 -8.19
N ARG A 45 -6.67 18.13 -7.89
CA ARG A 45 -5.77 18.37 -6.76
C ARG A 45 -6.46 18.04 -5.44
N GLU A 46 -7.66 18.54 -5.22
CA GLU A 46 -8.46 18.28 -4.01
C GLU A 46 -8.74 16.77 -3.85
N LYS A 47 -9.14 16.10 -4.93
CA LYS A 47 -9.34 14.66 -4.96
C LYS A 47 -8.05 13.89 -4.58
N THR A 48 -6.92 14.29 -5.13
CA THR A 48 -5.63 13.65 -4.84
C THR A 48 -5.22 13.85 -3.38
N GLN A 49 -5.47 15.02 -2.84
CA GLN A 49 -5.22 15.31 -1.43
C GLN A 49 -6.13 14.47 -0.52
N ALA A 50 -7.42 14.39 -0.81
CA ALA A 50 -8.35 13.55 -0.06
C ALA A 50 -7.96 12.06 -0.09
N ILE A 51 -7.50 11.56 -1.24
CA ILE A 51 -6.99 10.18 -1.36
C ILE A 51 -5.71 9.99 -0.51
N ALA A 52 -4.81 10.97 -0.50
CA ALA A 52 -3.60 10.90 0.32
C ALA A 52 -3.94 10.86 1.82
N ASP A 53 -4.85 11.71 2.27
CA ASP A 53 -5.32 11.76 3.67
C ASP A 53 -6.02 10.44 4.06
N GLN A 54 -6.85 9.90 3.18
CA GLN A 54 -7.48 8.59 3.37
C GLN A 54 -6.45 7.48 3.49
N ASN A 55 -5.46 7.44 2.60
CA ASN A 55 -4.39 6.44 2.64
C ASN A 55 -3.58 6.53 3.94
N LEU A 56 -3.27 7.74 4.40
CA LEU A 56 -2.57 7.97 5.65
C LEU A 56 -3.36 7.44 6.85
N SER A 57 -4.68 7.70 6.89
CA SER A 57 -5.58 7.17 7.92
C SER A 57 -5.66 5.64 7.91
N LEU A 58 -5.73 5.04 6.71
CA LEU A 58 -5.73 3.58 6.55
C LEU A 58 -4.40 2.96 6.99
N MET A 59 -3.26 3.59 6.67
CA MET A 59 -1.94 3.13 7.12
C MET A 59 -1.83 3.22 8.65
N GLN A 60 -2.27 4.31 9.26
CA GLN A 60 -2.25 4.48 10.72
C GLN A 60 -3.12 3.43 11.42
N SER A 61 -4.34 3.21 10.93
CA SER A 61 -5.25 2.19 11.46
C SER A 61 -4.68 0.79 11.28
N GLY A 62 -4.12 0.51 10.12
CA GLY A 62 -3.46 -0.78 9.82
C GLY A 62 -2.28 -1.04 10.75
N TRP A 63 -1.44 -0.05 10.99
CA TRP A 63 -0.34 -0.14 11.95
C TRP A 63 -0.81 -0.45 13.36
N GLN A 64 -1.79 0.33 13.87
CA GLN A 64 -2.34 0.13 15.21
C GLN A 64 -2.95 -1.26 15.38
N ASN A 65 -3.68 -1.74 14.39
CA ASN A 65 -4.28 -3.07 14.40
C ASN A 65 -3.20 -4.16 14.41
N THR A 66 -2.18 -4.05 13.56
CA THR A 66 -1.10 -5.04 13.51
C THR A 66 -0.28 -5.09 14.82
N CYS A 67 -0.05 -3.93 15.45
CA CYS A 67 0.58 -3.88 16.77
C CYS A 67 -0.29 -4.55 17.86
N ARG A 68 -1.60 -4.35 17.81
CA ARG A 68 -2.56 -4.99 18.72
C ARG A 68 -2.61 -6.51 18.50
N ASP A 69 -2.57 -6.92 17.25
CA ASP A 69 -2.55 -8.34 16.86
C ASP A 69 -1.26 -9.02 17.36
N LEU A 70 -0.11 -8.34 17.28
CA LEU A 70 1.15 -8.87 17.85
C LEU A 70 1.04 -9.06 19.35
N PHE A 71 0.54 -8.05 20.08
CA PHE A 71 0.36 -8.15 21.53
C PHE A 71 -0.57 -9.33 21.91
N THR A 72 -1.67 -9.48 21.16
CA THR A 72 -2.62 -10.58 21.36
C THR A 72 -1.98 -11.93 21.06
N ALA A 73 -1.18 -12.03 19.98
CA ALA A 73 -0.47 -13.25 19.61
C ALA A 73 0.59 -13.64 20.66
N GLU A 74 1.30 -12.67 21.24
CA GLU A 74 2.26 -12.90 22.34
C GLU A 74 1.55 -13.45 23.59
N LYS A 75 0.45 -12.82 23.99
CA LYS A 75 -0.34 -13.31 25.13
C LYS A 75 -0.92 -14.70 24.89
N ASN A 76 -1.40 -14.96 23.70
CA ASN A 76 -1.92 -16.28 23.34
C ASN A 76 -0.80 -17.33 23.36
N HIS A 77 0.38 -17.01 22.84
CA HIS A 77 1.53 -17.91 22.87
C HIS A 77 1.95 -18.25 24.32
N GLU A 78 1.99 -17.26 25.22
CA GLU A 78 2.28 -17.47 26.65
C GLU A 78 1.26 -18.42 27.30
N LEU A 79 -0.04 -18.24 26.99
CA LEU A 79 -1.11 -19.12 27.50
C LEU A 79 -0.99 -20.55 26.96
N LEU A 80 -0.62 -20.70 25.68
CA LEU A 80 -0.44 -22.00 25.05
C LEU A 80 0.77 -22.75 25.63
N LEU A 81 1.88 -22.05 25.94
CA LEU A 81 3.02 -22.65 26.65
C LEU A 81 2.63 -23.19 28.02
N LYS A 82 1.84 -22.41 28.78
CA LYS A 82 1.32 -22.87 30.08
C LYS A 82 0.37 -24.08 29.91
N SER A 83 -0.44 -24.08 28.86
CA SER A 83 -1.32 -25.20 28.55
C SER A 83 -0.54 -26.46 28.18
N GLN A 84 0.50 -26.33 27.34
CA GLN A 84 1.39 -27.42 26.96
C GLN A 84 2.03 -28.07 28.19
N ASP A 85 2.58 -27.25 29.11
CA ASP A 85 3.19 -27.75 30.34
C ASP A 85 2.19 -28.53 31.19
N LYS A 86 0.95 -28.04 31.32
CA LYS A 86 -0.14 -28.74 32.02
C LYS A 86 -0.51 -30.08 31.38
N GLN A 87 -0.63 -30.12 30.06
CA GLN A 87 -0.97 -31.35 29.34
C GLN A 87 0.17 -32.38 29.43
N ARG A 88 1.44 -31.93 29.37
CA ARG A 88 2.59 -32.78 29.57
C ARG A 88 2.62 -33.36 30.98
N GLN A 89 2.42 -32.56 32.01
CA GLN A 89 2.35 -33.02 33.41
C GLN A 89 1.22 -34.05 33.60
N ARG A 90 0.06 -33.81 32.94
CA ARG A 90 -1.05 -34.75 32.96
C ARG A 90 -0.66 -36.07 32.31
N ALA A 91 -0.06 -36.05 31.13
CA ALA A 91 0.36 -37.27 30.43
C ALA A 91 1.36 -38.08 31.27
N GLU A 92 2.34 -37.45 31.92
CA GLU A 92 3.29 -38.08 32.81
C GLU A 92 2.60 -38.69 34.05
N LEU A 93 1.61 -38.03 34.62
CA LEU A 93 0.82 -38.53 35.74
C LEU A 93 0.01 -39.76 35.36
N GLU A 94 -0.70 -39.70 34.21
CA GLU A 94 -1.52 -40.84 33.74
C GLU A 94 -0.61 -42.04 33.37
N GLU A 95 0.57 -41.82 32.82
CA GLU A 95 1.55 -42.88 32.57
C GLU A 95 2.00 -43.57 33.88
N ARG A 96 2.26 -42.80 34.97
CA ARG A 96 2.60 -43.37 36.30
C ARG A 96 1.41 -44.18 36.88
N ARG A 97 0.18 -43.68 36.75
CA ARG A 97 -1.04 -44.39 37.19
C ARG A 97 -1.23 -45.70 36.43
N PHE A 98 -0.95 -45.68 35.13
CA PHE A 98 -1.02 -46.91 34.33
C PHE A 98 -0.02 -47.94 34.75
N ARG A 99 1.27 -47.55 34.99
CA ARG A 99 2.28 -48.48 35.51
C ARG A 99 1.89 -49.09 36.85
N ASN A 100 1.13 -48.36 37.64
CA ASN A 100 0.60 -48.85 38.93
C ASN A 100 -0.70 -49.67 38.78
N GLY A 101 -1.19 -49.93 37.55
CA GLY A 101 -2.41 -50.68 37.29
C GLY A 101 -3.72 -49.96 37.65
N GLN A 102 -3.68 -48.62 37.81
CA GLN A 102 -4.82 -47.82 38.28
C GLN A 102 -5.75 -47.33 37.17
N ILE A 103 -5.29 -47.32 35.92
CA ILE A 103 -6.05 -46.82 34.77
C ILE A 103 -5.86 -47.72 33.55
N LEU A 104 -6.78 -47.53 32.57
CA LEU A 104 -6.76 -48.26 31.31
C LEU A 104 -5.73 -47.65 30.32
N PRO A 105 -5.17 -48.47 29.40
CA PRO A 105 -4.19 -47.99 28.40
C PRO A 105 -4.75 -46.86 27.54
N ILE A 106 -6.06 -46.86 27.22
CA ILE A 106 -6.67 -45.83 26.41
C ILE A 106 -6.56 -44.42 27.00
N THR A 107 -6.59 -44.33 28.36
CA THR A 107 -6.47 -43.02 29.03
C THR A 107 -5.05 -42.47 28.89
N VAL A 108 -4.02 -43.27 28.87
CA VAL A 108 -2.66 -42.85 28.64
C VAL A 108 -2.47 -42.38 27.19
N ILE A 109 -3.03 -43.14 26.23
CA ILE A 109 -2.97 -42.76 24.81
C ILE A 109 -3.63 -41.40 24.62
N GLN A 110 -4.85 -41.22 25.17
CA GLN A 110 -5.55 -39.93 25.07
C GLN A 110 -4.76 -38.77 25.69
N ALA A 111 -4.16 -38.97 26.86
CA ALA A 111 -3.34 -37.94 27.50
C ALA A 111 -2.06 -37.61 26.70
N GLY A 112 -1.47 -38.60 26.04
CA GLY A 112 -0.34 -38.44 25.13
C GLY A 112 -0.71 -37.65 23.88
N ASP A 113 -1.85 -37.97 23.27
CA ASP A 113 -2.39 -37.24 22.12
C ASP A 113 -2.72 -35.79 22.49
N ASP A 114 -3.34 -35.55 23.64
CA ASP A 114 -3.63 -34.19 24.15
C ASP A 114 -2.35 -33.37 24.34
N ALA A 115 -1.27 -33.99 24.86
CA ALA A 115 0.01 -33.33 25.02
C ALA A 115 0.66 -32.99 23.69
N THR A 116 0.61 -33.89 22.70
CA THR A 116 1.12 -33.69 21.36
C THR A 116 0.35 -32.58 20.63
N LEU A 117 -0.98 -32.56 20.76
CA LEU A 117 -1.82 -31.50 20.21
C LEU A 117 -1.53 -30.13 20.84
N ALA A 118 -1.24 -30.10 22.16
CA ALA A 118 -0.88 -28.88 22.83
C ALA A 118 0.49 -28.33 22.32
N GLU A 119 1.46 -29.22 22.08
CA GLU A 119 2.76 -28.87 21.49
C GLU A 119 2.59 -28.31 20.07
N LEU A 120 1.78 -28.95 19.23
CA LEU A 120 1.50 -28.46 17.88
C LEU A 120 0.90 -27.04 17.91
N LYS A 121 -0.05 -26.77 18.82
CA LYS A 121 -0.64 -25.43 18.98
C LYS A 121 0.38 -24.37 19.39
N VAL A 122 1.38 -24.71 20.20
CA VAL A 122 2.47 -23.80 20.56
C VAL A 122 3.29 -23.45 19.32
N HIS A 123 3.66 -24.42 18.49
CA HIS A 123 4.40 -24.18 17.25
C HIS A 123 3.60 -23.34 16.25
N GLU A 124 2.31 -23.61 16.08
CA GLU A 124 1.42 -22.79 15.25
C GLU A 124 1.37 -21.34 15.73
N SER A 125 1.26 -21.14 17.05
CA SER A 125 1.22 -19.79 17.63
C SER A 125 2.56 -19.05 17.46
N GLU A 126 3.67 -19.74 17.53
CA GLU A 126 5.01 -19.17 17.28
C GLU A 126 5.15 -18.72 15.82
N ILE A 127 4.72 -19.54 14.87
CA ILE A 127 4.71 -19.20 13.44
C ILE A 127 3.84 -17.94 13.21
N LYS A 128 2.65 -17.93 13.80
CA LYS A 128 1.73 -16.77 13.68
C LYS A 128 2.35 -15.49 14.25
N ARG A 129 3.00 -15.55 15.41
CA ARG A 129 3.71 -14.43 16.02
C ARG A 129 4.82 -13.91 15.11
N ARG A 130 5.63 -14.80 14.53
CA ARG A 130 6.70 -14.45 13.59
C ARG A 130 6.13 -13.80 12.31
N GLN A 131 5.02 -14.30 11.78
CA GLN A 131 4.35 -13.72 10.61
C GLN A 131 3.89 -12.27 10.88
N ILE A 132 3.28 -12.01 12.05
CA ILE A 132 2.85 -10.67 12.43
C ILE A 132 4.06 -9.74 12.62
N SER A 133 5.14 -10.21 13.25
CA SER A 133 6.38 -9.44 13.39
C SER A 133 6.97 -9.05 12.02
N TRP A 134 6.94 -9.96 11.04
CA TRP A 134 7.36 -9.67 9.67
C TRP A 134 6.46 -8.63 8.99
N GLN A 135 5.15 -8.67 9.24
CA GLN A 135 4.23 -7.65 8.72
C GLN A 135 4.56 -6.26 9.28
N ILE A 136 4.82 -6.16 10.59
CA ILE A 136 5.25 -4.91 11.24
C ILE A 136 6.54 -4.39 10.61
N PHE A 137 7.53 -5.26 10.41
CA PHE A 137 8.80 -4.89 9.78
C PHE A 137 8.59 -4.32 8.37
N LYS A 138 7.79 -5.02 7.54
CA LYS A 138 7.45 -4.54 6.17
C LYS A 138 6.69 -3.21 6.18
N MET A 139 5.79 -3.01 7.14
CA MET A 139 5.05 -1.76 7.26
C MET A 139 5.97 -0.61 7.71
N SER A 140 6.88 -0.87 8.64
CA SER A 140 7.88 0.09 9.10
C SER A 140 8.80 0.55 7.96
N ASP A 141 9.28 -0.36 7.15
CA ASP A 141 10.14 -0.06 6.00
C ASP A 141 9.40 0.75 4.93
N LYS A 142 8.14 0.41 4.64
CA LYS A 142 7.28 1.20 3.75
C LYS A 142 7.02 2.61 4.27
N ILE A 143 6.75 2.76 5.58
CA ILE A 143 6.55 4.07 6.19
C ILE A 143 7.81 4.91 6.07
N LYS A 144 8.99 4.31 6.33
CA LYS A 144 10.27 4.99 6.20
C LYS A 144 10.53 5.44 4.77
N SER A 145 10.33 4.56 3.79
CA SER A 145 10.53 4.88 2.37
C SER A 145 9.62 6.00 1.88
N GLU A 146 8.37 6.05 2.36
CA GLU A 146 7.42 7.11 2.00
C GLU A 146 7.77 8.45 2.69
N LEU A 147 8.23 8.41 3.95
CA LEU A 147 8.74 9.60 4.63
C LEU A 147 9.98 10.18 3.95
N ASP A 148 10.90 9.34 3.52
CA ASP A 148 12.10 9.76 2.79
C ASP A 148 11.73 10.38 1.43
N ARG A 149 10.73 9.82 0.75
CA ARG A 149 10.17 10.37 -0.50
C ARG A 149 9.54 11.75 -0.29
N LEU A 150 8.77 11.94 0.77
CA LEU A 150 8.13 13.23 1.09
C LEU A 150 9.15 14.28 1.52
N ARG A 151 10.25 13.89 2.17
CA ARG A 151 11.35 14.78 2.54
C ARG A 151 12.23 15.16 1.36
N GLY A 152 12.35 14.30 0.36
CA GLY A 152 13.15 14.53 -0.85
C GLY A 152 12.39 15.24 -1.97
N ALA A 153 11.10 15.56 -1.82
CA ALA A 153 10.32 16.38 -2.75
C ALA A 153 10.64 17.86 -2.49
N PRO A 154 11.18 18.62 -3.50
CA PRO A 154 11.50 20.04 -3.38
C PRO A 154 10.23 20.90 -3.27
#